data_97f629ab9f19b168a2fda1966c9baf4e
#
_entry.id   97f629ab9f19b168a2fda1966c9baf4e
#
_cell.length_a   1.000
_cell.length_b   1.000
_cell.length_c   1.000
_cell.angle_alpha   90.00
_cell.angle_beta   90.00
_cell.angle_gamma   90.00
#
_symmetry.space_group_name_H-M   'P 1'
#
loop_
_entity.id
_entity.type
_entity.pdbx_description
1 polymer ?
#
loop_
_entity_poly.entity_id
_entity_poly.type
_entity_poly.pdbx_seq_one_letter_code
_entity_poly.pdbx_strand_id
1 'polypeptide(L)'
;MKTIRNNVFETNSSSTHSIAIPKNCSSTNYISFHIGEFGWGWEEADPADYFYTAIYETSNTKSEVEEKLQTLKDILDSHNIEYYFGNAETHVSSYGNSYYLCLDNGYIDHGSELTDFVNELLNDGDKLVRFLSRGLVFTGNDNSYPEEQCFIERNQEYLNDYDWSTKTESKIKNPYYMADHNDYDWYWKGN
;
A
#
# COMPACT_ATOMS: atom_id res chain seq x y z
N MET A 1 -14.94 15.50 13.67
CA MET A 1 -14.76 14.89 15.02
C MET A 1 -13.32 14.42 15.02
N LYS A 2 -12.42 15.07 15.78
CA LYS A 2 -11.02 14.66 15.84
C LYS A 2 -10.91 13.37 16.64
N THR A 3 -10.58 12.27 16.01
CA THR A 3 -10.22 11.04 16.70
C THR A 3 -8.73 11.10 17.01
N ILE A 4 -8.37 11.54 18.21
CA ILE A 4 -7.00 11.45 18.70
C ILE A 4 -6.81 10.02 19.17
N ARG A 5 -6.05 9.23 18.41
CA ARG A 5 -5.57 7.93 18.87
C ARG A 5 -4.33 8.12 19.72
N ASN A 6 -4.53 8.40 21.00
CA ASN A 6 -3.47 8.32 22.01
C ASN A 6 -3.39 6.88 22.50
N ASN A 7 -2.22 6.24 22.30
CA ASN A 7 -1.81 4.98 22.91
C ASN A 7 -2.87 3.87 22.81
N VAL A 8 -3.16 3.42 21.62
CA VAL A 8 -3.70 2.08 21.45
C VAL A 8 -2.51 1.14 21.62
N PHE A 9 -2.43 0.45 22.73
CA PHE A 9 -1.59 -0.73 22.88
C PHE A 9 -2.22 -1.81 22.00
N GLU A 10 -1.86 -1.83 20.74
CA GLU A 10 -2.18 -2.94 19.87
C GLU A 10 -1.27 -4.11 20.23
N THR A 11 -1.79 -4.97 21.06
CA THR A 11 -1.21 -6.29 21.29
C THR A 11 -1.55 -7.13 20.07
N ASN A 12 -0.59 -7.32 19.17
CA ASN A 12 -0.64 -8.25 18.03
C ASN A 12 -1.71 -7.98 16.96
N SER A 13 -1.89 -6.77 16.47
CA SER A 13 -2.50 -6.60 15.16
C SER A 13 -1.38 -6.54 14.11
N SER A 14 -1.23 -7.59 13.35
CA SER A 14 -0.33 -7.63 12.21
C SER A 14 -1.10 -7.09 11.02
N SER A 15 -0.75 -5.91 10.53
CA SER A 15 -1.21 -5.52 9.21
C SER A 15 -0.32 -6.16 8.17
N THR A 16 -0.91 -6.59 7.09
CA THR A 16 -0.22 -7.20 5.98
C THR A 16 -0.52 -6.42 4.71
N HIS A 17 0.47 -6.32 3.83
CA HIS A 17 0.37 -5.55 2.59
C HIS A 17 0.88 -6.41 1.43
N SER A 18 0.00 -6.77 0.51
CA SER A 18 0.36 -7.46 -0.72
C SER A 18 0.38 -6.46 -1.87
N ILE A 19 1.53 -6.29 -2.48
CA ILE A 19 1.76 -5.32 -3.55
C ILE A 19 2.17 -6.07 -4.80
N ALA A 20 1.54 -5.74 -5.93
CA ALA A 20 1.90 -6.29 -7.23
C ALA A 20 2.25 -5.20 -8.23
N ILE A 21 3.38 -5.34 -8.90
CA ILE A 21 3.85 -4.40 -9.92
C ILE A 21 3.82 -5.10 -11.27
N PRO A 22 3.09 -4.55 -12.26
CA PRO A 22 3.05 -5.17 -13.59
C PRO A 22 4.42 -5.13 -14.26
N LYS A 23 4.80 -6.23 -14.93
CA LYS A 23 6.05 -6.34 -15.68
C LYS A 23 6.06 -5.48 -16.93
N ASN A 24 4.87 -5.25 -17.50
CA ASN A 24 4.71 -4.48 -18.72
C ASN A 24 4.11 -3.11 -18.41
N CYS A 25 4.61 -2.08 -19.09
CA CYS A 25 4.08 -0.73 -18.96
C CYS A 25 2.71 -0.62 -19.64
N SER A 26 1.77 0.07 -19.00
CA SER A 26 0.63 0.70 -19.66
C SER A 26 0.85 2.20 -19.70
N SER A 27 0.45 2.85 -20.78
CA SER A 27 0.50 4.31 -20.85
C SER A 27 -0.58 4.90 -19.95
N THR A 28 -0.17 5.75 -19.02
CA THR A 28 -1.06 6.67 -18.33
C THR A 28 -0.60 8.09 -18.62
N ASN A 29 -1.54 9.01 -18.76
CA ASN A 29 -1.24 10.42 -19.03
C ASN A 29 -1.46 11.31 -17.81
N TYR A 30 -2.13 10.78 -16.79
CA TYR A 30 -2.50 11.55 -15.61
C TYR A 30 -2.60 10.63 -14.39
N ILE A 31 -2.10 11.10 -13.26
CA ILE A 31 -2.20 10.43 -11.96
C ILE A 31 -2.60 11.44 -10.89
N SER A 32 -3.57 11.11 -10.07
CA SER A 32 -3.91 11.88 -8.87
C SER A 32 -3.45 11.14 -7.62
N PHE A 33 -2.98 11.89 -6.65
CA PHE A 33 -2.47 11.38 -5.39
C PHE A 33 -3.26 11.99 -4.24
N HIS A 34 -3.82 11.15 -3.39
CA HIS A 34 -4.53 11.59 -2.19
C HIS A 34 -3.97 10.84 -0.97
N ILE A 35 -4.07 11.47 0.18
CA ILE A 35 -3.76 10.80 1.44
C ILE A 35 -4.92 9.88 1.81
N GLY A 36 -4.60 8.65 2.17
CA GLY A 36 -5.57 7.62 2.58
C GLY A 36 -5.23 6.98 3.92
N GLU A 37 -6.15 6.14 4.40
CA GLU A 37 -5.98 5.31 5.58
C GLU A 37 -5.99 3.84 5.15
N PHE A 38 -4.92 3.09 5.44
CA PHE A 38 -4.72 1.74 4.95
C PHE A 38 -4.29 0.78 6.06
N GLY A 39 -4.72 -0.48 5.98
CA GLY A 39 -4.24 -1.57 6.82
C GLY A 39 -5.18 -2.02 7.95
N TRP A 40 -6.36 -1.41 8.13
CA TRP A 40 -7.29 -1.78 9.21
C TRP A 40 -8.31 -2.85 8.83
N GLY A 41 -8.69 -2.89 7.59
CA GLY A 41 -9.61 -3.86 7.02
C GLY A 41 -9.09 -4.35 5.68
N TRP A 42 -9.65 -5.45 5.23
CA TRP A 42 -9.31 -5.89 3.88
C TRP A 42 -9.85 -4.89 2.85
N GLU A 43 -8.94 -4.36 2.06
CA GLU A 43 -9.25 -3.38 1.03
C GLU A 43 -8.27 -3.48 -0.14
N GLU A 44 -8.74 -3.12 -1.32
CA GLU A 44 -7.91 -2.83 -2.47
C GLU A 44 -7.68 -1.32 -2.52
N ALA A 45 -6.43 -0.92 -2.35
CA ALA A 45 -6.05 0.48 -2.32
C ALA A 45 -5.61 0.95 -3.71
N ASP A 46 -5.88 2.21 -4.03
CA ASP A 46 -5.29 2.86 -5.19
C ASP A 46 -3.76 2.95 -5.02
N PRO A 47 -2.95 2.48 -5.98
CA PRO A 47 -1.49 2.47 -5.85
C PRO A 47 -0.87 3.85 -5.68
N ALA A 48 -1.44 4.89 -6.30
CA ALA A 48 -0.92 6.25 -6.19
C ALA A 48 -1.21 6.85 -4.81
N ASP A 49 -2.42 6.65 -4.30
CA ASP A 49 -2.80 7.12 -2.97
C ASP A 49 -2.00 6.40 -1.87
N TYR A 50 -1.83 5.07 -2.02
CA TYR A 50 -1.00 4.29 -1.12
C TYR A 50 0.46 4.74 -1.13
N PHE A 51 1.06 4.93 -2.31
CA PHE A 51 2.45 5.37 -2.44
C PHE A 51 2.67 6.78 -1.89
N TYR A 52 1.75 7.68 -2.16
CA TYR A 52 1.81 9.05 -1.65
C TYR A 52 1.74 9.08 -0.12
N THR A 53 0.84 8.30 0.47
CA THR A 53 0.76 8.15 1.94
C THR A 53 2.04 7.51 2.49
N ALA A 54 2.59 6.49 1.80
CA ALA A 54 3.82 5.82 2.20
C ALA A 54 5.05 6.75 2.20
N ILE A 55 5.11 7.74 1.31
CA ILE A 55 6.17 8.75 1.33
C ILE A 55 6.21 9.48 2.67
N TYR A 56 5.05 9.87 3.21
CA TYR A 56 4.98 10.55 4.51
C TYR A 56 5.29 9.60 5.67
N GLU A 57 4.72 8.39 5.67
CA GLU A 57 4.93 7.40 6.72
C GLU A 57 6.39 6.92 6.83
N THR A 58 7.13 6.95 5.73
CA THR A 58 8.55 6.57 5.66
C THR A 58 9.51 7.74 5.80
N SER A 59 9.02 8.92 6.17
CA SER A 59 9.82 10.14 6.31
C SER A 59 9.73 10.69 7.73
N ASN A 60 10.87 11.01 8.33
CA ASN A 60 10.92 11.56 9.69
C ASN A 60 10.81 13.08 9.72
N THR A 61 11.11 13.74 8.61
CA THR A 61 11.16 15.19 8.51
C THR A 61 10.45 15.71 7.26
N LYS A 62 10.03 17.00 7.32
CA LYS A 62 9.47 17.66 6.14
C LYS A 62 10.44 17.71 4.97
N SER A 63 11.75 17.86 5.25
CA SER A 63 12.78 17.89 4.20
C SER A 63 12.86 16.55 3.46
N GLU A 64 12.78 15.42 4.19
CA GLU A 64 12.75 14.08 3.57
C GLU A 64 11.51 13.89 2.68
N VAL A 65 10.35 14.37 3.13
CA VAL A 65 9.12 14.34 2.29
C VAL A 65 9.33 15.18 1.04
N GLU A 66 9.83 16.42 1.17
CA GLU A 66 10.05 17.32 0.04
C GLU A 66 11.04 16.72 -0.98
N GLU A 67 12.12 16.10 -0.53
CA GLU A 67 13.09 15.41 -1.39
C GLU A 67 12.47 14.23 -2.15
N LYS A 68 11.73 13.37 -1.46
CA LYS A 68 11.02 12.24 -2.07
C LYS A 68 9.96 12.70 -3.07
N LEU A 69 9.17 13.74 -2.72
CA LEU A 69 8.17 14.30 -3.61
C LEU A 69 8.80 14.99 -4.83
N GLN A 70 9.96 15.64 -4.66
CA GLN A 70 10.66 16.20 -5.80
C GLN A 70 11.15 15.10 -6.75
N THR A 71 11.72 14.01 -6.22
CA THR A 71 12.12 12.85 -7.01
C THR A 71 10.92 12.23 -7.76
N LEU A 72 9.78 12.08 -7.09
CA LEU A 72 8.56 11.59 -7.71
C LEU A 72 8.11 12.49 -8.88
N LYS A 73 8.10 13.81 -8.68
CA LYS A 73 7.76 14.78 -9.75
C LYS A 73 8.71 14.67 -10.94
N ASP A 74 10.01 14.63 -10.69
CA ASP A 74 11.02 14.52 -11.75
C ASP A 74 10.83 13.23 -12.57
N ILE A 75 10.46 12.13 -11.92
CA ILE A 75 10.13 10.88 -12.61
C ILE A 75 8.87 11.05 -13.48
N LEU A 76 7.78 11.59 -12.92
CA LEU A 76 6.53 11.78 -13.65
C LEU A 76 6.72 12.72 -14.85
N ASP A 77 7.44 13.82 -14.67
CA ASP A 77 7.78 14.78 -15.72
C ASP A 77 8.59 14.13 -16.84
N SER A 78 9.58 13.27 -16.49
CA SER A 78 10.40 12.54 -17.46
C SER A 78 9.58 11.56 -18.31
N HIS A 79 8.46 11.07 -17.79
CA HIS A 79 7.54 10.17 -18.48
C HIS A 79 6.35 10.89 -19.14
N ASN A 80 6.33 12.24 -19.11
CA ASN A 80 5.24 13.10 -19.63
C ASN A 80 3.87 12.75 -18.99
N ILE A 81 3.85 12.49 -17.69
CA ILE A 81 2.65 12.20 -16.93
C ILE A 81 2.23 13.46 -16.18
N GLU A 82 1.03 13.95 -16.44
CA GLU A 82 0.42 15.02 -15.63
C GLU A 82 0.01 14.47 -14.27
N TYR A 83 0.12 15.30 -13.23
CA TYR A 83 -0.19 14.85 -11.87
C TYR A 83 -0.85 15.94 -11.03
N TYR A 84 -1.58 15.47 -10.01
CA TYR A 84 -2.15 16.29 -8.96
C TYR A 84 -1.84 15.69 -7.60
N PHE A 85 -1.40 16.51 -6.66
CA PHE A 85 -1.23 16.11 -5.26
C PHE A 85 -2.32 16.74 -4.39
N GLY A 86 -3.09 15.89 -3.74
CA GLY A 86 -4.05 16.27 -2.72
C GLY A 86 -3.37 16.81 -1.47
N ASN A 87 -4.16 17.42 -0.61
CA ASN A 87 -3.66 18.02 0.62
C ASN A 87 -3.20 16.95 1.62
N ALA A 88 -1.99 17.11 2.14
CA ALA A 88 -1.47 16.35 3.26
C ALA A 88 -1.36 17.26 4.50
N GLU A 89 -2.06 16.92 5.55
CA GLU A 89 -2.01 17.62 6.83
C GLU A 89 -0.99 16.92 7.73
N THR A 90 -0.01 17.67 8.25
CA THR A 90 1.07 17.09 9.04
C THR A 90 1.38 17.92 10.29
N HIS A 91 1.80 17.24 11.34
CA HIS A 91 2.38 17.87 12.50
C HIS A 91 3.68 17.17 12.90
N VAL A 92 4.47 17.85 13.75
CA VAL A 92 5.66 17.24 14.36
C VAL A 92 5.29 16.76 15.76
N SER A 93 5.48 15.47 15.99
CA SER A 93 5.32 14.85 17.30
C SER A 93 6.70 14.63 17.95
N SER A 94 6.74 14.37 19.25
CA SER A 94 7.97 14.08 19.97
C SER A 94 7.79 12.94 20.96
N TYR A 95 8.79 12.08 21.02
CA TYR A 95 8.89 11.03 22.04
C TYR A 95 10.31 11.02 22.62
N GLY A 96 10.44 11.32 23.90
CA GLY A 96 11.74 11.54 24.52
C GLY A 96 12.47 12.72 23.88
N ASN A 97 13.65 12.47 23.33
CA ASN A 97 14.46 13.48 22.62
C ASN A 97 14.34 13.39 21.09
N SER A 98 13.47 12.54 20.57
CA SER A 98 13.28 12.36 19.13
C SER A 98 12.04 13.09 18.65
N TYR A 99 12.15 13.68 17.45
CA TYR A 99 11.05 14.35 16.75
C TYR A 99 10.78 13.59 15.47
N TYR A 100 9.51 13.42 15.12
CA TYR A 100 9.07 12.73 13.91
C TYR A 100 7.85 13.41 13.31
N LEU A 101 7.76 13.31 11.99
CA LEU A 101 6.63 13.83 11.24
C LEU A 101 5.48 12.82 11.33
N CYS A 102 4.27 13.33 11.50
CA CYS A 102 3.06 12.53 11.48
C CYS A 102 2.06 13.10 10.49
N LEU A 103 1.32 12.24 9.81
CA LEU A 103 0.12 12.61 9.08
C LEU A 103 -1.06 12.79 10.04
N ASP A 104 -1.91 13.79 9.75
CA ASP A 104 -3.14 14.06 10.50
C ASP A 104 -4.38 13.52 9.79
N ASN A 105 -4.32 13.39 8.47
CA ASN A 105 -5.46 13.04 7.62
C ASN A 105 -5.29 11.70 6.88
N GLY A 106 -4.38 10.85 7.33
CA GLY A 106 -4.19 9.51 6.81
C GLY A 106 -3.07 8.77 7.51
N TYR A 107 -2.92 7.50 7.21
CA TYR A 107 -1.84 6.64 7.71
C TYR A 107 -1.80 5.33 6.93
N ILE A 108 -0.68 4.62 7.06
CA ILE A 108 -0.57 3.20 6.72
C ILE A 108 -0.19 2.47 8.01
N ASP A 109 -0.97 1.49 8.41
CA ASP A 109 -0.62 0.67 9.58
C ASP A 109 0.72 -0.04 9.29
N HIS A 110 1.69 0.05 10.23
CA HIS A 110 3.09 -0.35 10.01
C HIS A 110 3.79 0.31 8.78
N GLY A 111 3.33 1.48 8.36
CA GLY A 111 3.86 2.18 7.17
C GLY A 111 5.36 2.46 7.19
N SER A 112 5.97 2.62 8.37
CA SER A 112 7.43 2.83 8.50
C SER A 112 8.27 1.70 7.91
N GLU A 113 7.75 0.48 7.83
CA GLU A 113 8.44 -0.67 7.26
C GLU A 113 8.45 -0.68 5.74
N LEU A 114 7.71 0.22 5.09
CA LEU A 114 7.71 0.43 3.64
C LEU A 114 8.90 1.26 3.14
N THR A 115 9.84 1.63 4.01
CA THR A 115 10.98 2.50 3.66
C THR A 115 11.77 1.95 2.48
N ASP A 116 12.10 0.67 2.49
CA ASP A 116 12.87 0.04 1.41
C ASP A 116 12.05 0.00 0.11
N PHE A 117 10.76 -0.29 0.18
CA PHE A 117 9.85 -0.30 -0.96
C PHE A 117 9.74 1.08 -1.62
N VAL A 118 9.50 2.13 -0.82
CA VAL A 118 9.43 3.51 -1.33
C VAL A 118 10.75 3.92 -1.98
N ASN A 119 11.87 3.64 -1.33
CA ASN A 119 13.19 3.99 -1.87
C ASN A 119 13.52 3.21 -3.15
N GLU A 120 13.17 1.93 -3.22
CA GLU A 120 13.36 1.12 -4.42
C GLU A 120 12.60 1.72 -5.61
N LEU A 121 11.33 2.08 -5.43
CA LEU A 121 10.53 2.68 -6.50
C LEU A 121 11.01 4.07 -6.91
N LEU A 122 11.44 4.90 -5.97
CA LEU A 122 12.02 6.21 -6.31
C LEU A 122 13.37 6.11 -7.03
N ASN A 123 14.08 4.98 -6.91
CA ASN A 123 15.32 4.72 -7.62
C ASN A 123 15.12 4.04 -8.99
N ASP A 124 13.91 3.54 -9.29
CA ASP A 124 13.56 2.92 -10.57
C ASP A 124 12.27 3.54 -11.12
N GLY A 125 12.42 4.63 -11.87
CA GLY A 125 11.30 5.41 -12.40
C GLY A 125 10.36 4.61 -13.30
N ASP A 126 10.89 3.70 -14.12
CA ASP A 126 10.06 2.82 -14.97
C ASP A 126 9.20 1.88 -14.13
N LYS A 127 9.78 1.33 -13.07
CA LYS A 127 9.05 0.47 -12.12
C LYS A 127 8.00 1.24 -11.35
N LEU A 128 8.34 2.45 -10.89
CA LEU A 128 7.41 3.35 -10.23
C LEU A 128 6.21 3.68 -11.12
N VAL A 129 6.44 4.07 -12.37
CA VAL A 129 5.34 4.39 -13.31
C VAL A 129 4.46 3.17 -13.56
N ARG A 130 5.03 1.97 -13.71
CA ARG A 130 4.24 0.74 -13.83
C ARG A 130 3.37 0.50 -12.59
N PHE A 131 3.95 0.70 -11.39
CA PHE A 131 3.23 0.57 -10.14
C PHE A 131 2.06 1.56 -10.05
N LEU A 132 2.33 2.85 -10.25
CA LEU A 132 1.32 3.90 -10.16
C LEU A 132 0.19 3.75 -11.20
N SER A 133 0.49 3.18 -12.38
CA SER A 133 -0.48 3.06 -13.47
C SER A 133 -1.38 1.84 -13.36
N ARG A 134 -0.90 0.72 -12.87
CA ARG A 134 -1.59 -0.57 -12.86
C ARG A 134 -1.13 -1.49 -11.75
N GLY A 135 -0.45 -0.99 -10.76
CA GLY A 135 -0.13 -1.75 -9.56
C GLY A 135 -1.39 -2.22 -8.86
N LEU A 136 -1.23 -3.21 -8.01
CA LEU A 136 -2.28 -3.67 -7.13
C LEU A 136 -1.75 -3.55 -5.70
N VAL A 137 -2.59 -3.05 -4.81
CA VAL A 137 -2.28 -2.96 -3.39
C VAL A 137 -3.46 -3.51 -2.62
N PHE A 138 -3.21 -4.56 -1.86
CA PHE A 138 -4.19 -5.13 -0.95
C PHE A 138 -3.66 -4.99 0.45
N THR A 139 -4.45 -4.37 1.31
CA THR A 139 -4.11 -4.19 2.72
C THR A 139 -5.18 -4.83 3.59
N GLY A 140 -4.81 -5.24 4.79
CA GLY A 140 -5.73 -5.81 5.75
C GLY A 140 -5.07 -6.04 7.10
N ASN A 141 -5.82 -6.57 8.04
CA ASN A 141 -5.25 -7.04 9.28
C ASN A 141 -5.47 -8.54 9.45
N ASP A 142 -4.58 -9.21 10.17
CA ASP A 142 -4.53 -10.65 10.40
C ASP A 142 -5.81 -11.25 11.03
N ASN A 143 -6.64 -10.41 11.64
CA ASN A 143 -7.91 -10.85 12.25
C ASN A 143 -9.07 -10.89 11.28
N SER A 144 -8.98 -10.21 10.13
CA SER A 144 -10.07 -10.10 9.18
C SER A 144 -9.89 -10.96 7.93
N TYR A 145 -8.70 -11.02 7.39
CA TYR A 145 -8.34 -11.90 6.27
C TYR A 145 -6.82 -11.92 6.11
N PRO A 146 -6.15 -13.08 6.19
CA PRO A 146 -4.70 -13.15 6.02
C PRO A 146 -4.35 -12.86 4.55
N GLU A 147 -3.63 -11.81 4.29
CA GLU A 147 -3.26 -11.38 2.94
C GLU A 147 -2.27 -12.31 2.27
N GLU A 148 -1.41 -12.96 3.05
CA GLU A 148 -0.61 -14.06 2.55
C GLU A 148 -1.51 -15.08 1.86
N GLN A 149 -2.68 -15.35 2.43
CA GLN A 149 -3.67 -16.23 1.87
C GLN A 149 -4.28 -15.62 0.60
N CYS A 150 -4.58 -14.32 0.55
CA CYS A 150 -5.01 -13.62 -0.66
C CYS A 150 -3.96 -13.73 -1.78
N PHE A 151 -2.70 -13.51 -1.46
CA PHE A 151 -1.60 -13.62 -2.42
C PHE A 151 -1.49 -15.05 -2.98
N ILE A 152 -1.51 -16.06 -2.11
CA ILE A 152 -1.46 -17.48 -2.51
C ILE A 152 -2.73 -17.87 -3.29
N GLU A 153 -3.87 -17.45 -2.83
CA GLU A 153 -5.16 -17.82 -3.40
C GLU A 153 -5.42 -17.18 -4.76
N ARG A 154 -4.84 -16.01 -5.05
CA ARG A 154 -4.97 -15.37 -6.37
C ARG A 154 -4.40 -16.20 -7.52
N ASN A 155 -3.52 -17.16 -7.23
CA ASN A 155 -3.04 -18.15 -8.18
C ASN A 155 -3.99 -19.32 -8.40
N GLN A 156 -5.02 -19.47 -7.58
CA GLN A 156 -5.91 -20.61 -7.59
C GLN A 156 -7.27 -20.20 -8.15
N GLU A 157 -7.65 -20.75 -9.30
CA GLU A 157 -8.98 -20.49 -9.90
C GLU A 157 -10.14 -20.93 -8.99
N TYR A 158 -9.89 -21.94 -8.15
CA TYR A 158 -10.88 -22.49 -7.23
C TYR A 158 -10.29 -22.61 -5.84
N LEU A 159 -11.06 -22.19 -4.83
CA LEU A 159 -10.75 -22.33 -3.41
C LEU A 159 -11.49 -23.54 -2.83
N ASN A 160 -10.89 -24.17 -1.82
CA ASN A 160 -11.57 -25.16 -1.02
C ASN A 160 -12.48 -24.44 0.00
N ASP A 161 -13.76 -24.73 -0.06
CA ASP A 161 -14.74 -24.26 0.90
C ASP A 161 -15.19 -25.44 1.78
N TYR A 162 -15.13 -25.26 3.10
CA TYR A 162 -15.50 -26.25 4.08
C TYR A 162 -16.78 -25.84 4.81
N ASP A 163 -17.88 -26.52 4.51
CA ASP A 163 -19.13 -26.33 5.25
C ASP A 163 -19.10 -27.09 6.59
N TRP A 164 -18.95 -26.33 7.66
CA TRP A 164 -18.91 -26.85 9.03
C TRP A 164 -20.21 -27.51 9.47
N SER A 165 -21.35 -27.17 8.86
CA SER A 165 -22.66 -27.72 9.22
C SER A 165 -22.85 -29.13 8.67
N THR A 166 -22.38 -29.37 7.44
CA THR A 166 -22.46 -30.66 6.75
C THR A 166 -21.19 -31.49 6.83
N LYS A 167 -20.07 -30.87 7.28
CA LYS A 167 -18.74 -31.45 7.30
C LYS A 167 -18.27 -31.91 5.91
N THR A 168 -18.62 -31.16 4.89
CA THR A 168 -18.27 -31.48 3.49
C THR A 168 -17.35 -30.41 2.91
N GLU A 169 -16.40 -30.84 2.09
CA GLU A 169 -15.56 -29.96 1.27
C GLU A 169 -16.20 -29.79 -0.11
N SER A 170 -16.18 -28.55 -0.59
CA SER A 170 -16.57 -28.20 -1.95
C SER A 170 -15.52 -27.28 -2.58
N LYS A 171 -15.57 -27.12 -3.89
CA LYS A 171 -14.74 -26.12 -4.59
C LYS A 171 -15.64 -24.99 -5.05
N ILE A 172 -15.29 -23.77 -4.64
CA ILE A 172 -15.94 -22.55 -5.10
C ILE A 172 -15.02 -21.80 -6.04
N LYS A 173 -15.58 -21.04 -6.98
CA LYS A 173 -14.79 -20.19 -7.86
C LYS A 173 -14.19 -19.06 -7.02
N ASN A 174 -12.88 -18.90 -7.10
CA ASN A 174 -12.18 -17.83 -6.40
C ASN A 174 -12.53 -16.47 -7.02
N PRO A 175 -13.20 -15.57 -6.30
CA PRO A 175 -13.54 -14.24 -6.81
C PRO A 175 -12.30 -13.35 -7.01
N TYR A 176 -11.17 -13.69 -6.39
CA TYR A 176 -9.92 -12.94 -6.44
C TYR A 176 -8.91 -13.55 -7.41
N TYR A 177 -9.27 -14.60 -8.14
CA TYR A 177 -8.38 -15.24 -9.10
C TYR A 177 -7.94 -14.26 -10.18
N MET A 178 -6.64 -14.20 -10.40
CA MET A 178 -6.03 -13.41 -11.44
C MET A 178 -5.36 -14.32 -12.47
N ALA A 179 -5.97 -14.41 -13.65
CA ALA A 179 -5.45 -15.23 -14.75
C ALA A 179 -4.06 -14.77 -15.22
N ASP A 180 -3.76 -13.48 -15.06
CA ASP A 180 -2.51 -12.80 -15.42
C ASP A 180 -1.54 -12.63 -14.24
N HIS A 181 -1.71 -13.39 -13.17
CA HIS A 181 -0.86 -13.30 -11.96
C HIS A 181 0.65 -13.33 -12.27
N ASN A 182 1.07 -14.10 -13.30
CA ASN A 182 2.46 -14.18 -13.71
C ASN A 182 2.98 -12.93 -14.46
N ASP A 183 2.09 -12.02 -14.83
CA ASP A 183 2.45 -10.76 -15.49
C ASP A 183 2.84 -9.67 -14.49
N TYR A 184 2.82 -10.02 -13.19
CA TYR A 184 3.19 -9.13 -12.10
C TYR A 184 4.40 -9.66 -11.33
N ASP A 185 5.18 -8.72 -10.79
CA ASP A 185 6.13 -8.95 -9.70
C ASP A 185 5.41 -8.67 -8.38
N TRP A 186 5.38 -9.66 -7.49
CA TRP A 186 4.68 -9.57 -6.23
C TRP A 186 5.63 -9.28 -5.08
N TYR A 187 5.22 -8.35 -4.23
CA TYR A 187 5.86 -8.02 -2.98
C TYR A 187 4.86 -8.28 -1.87
N TRP A 188 5.28 -9.00 -0.89
CA TRP A 188 4.48 -9.24 0.29
C TRP A 188 5.22 -8.73 1.51
N LYS A 189 4.48 -8.09 2.39
CA LYS A 189 4.92 -7.69 3.70
C LYS A 189 3.89 -8.16 4.70
N GLY A 190 4.29 -9.04 5.58
CA GLY A 190 3.56 -9.43 6.78
C GLY A 190 4.45 -9.28 8.00
N ASN A 191 3.85 -9.20 9.15
CA ASN A 191 4.55 -9.29 10.43
C ASN A 191 4.93 -10.72 10.72
#